data_0030eb62b6d7159690ff62ebe4ac6fff
#
_entry.id   0030eb62b6d7159690ff62ebe4ac6fff
#
_cell.length_a   1.000
_cell.length_b   1.000
_cell.length_c   1.000
_cell.angle_alpha   90.00
_cell.angle_beta   90.00
_cell.angle_gamma   90.00
#
_symmetry.space_group_name_H-M   'P 1'
#
loop_
_entity.id
_entity.type
_entity.pdbx_description
1 polymer ?
#
loop_
_entity_poly.entity_id
_entity_poly.type
_entity_poly.pdbx_seq_one_letter_code
_entity_poly.pdbx_strand_id
1 'polypeptide(L)'
;DPEFVSYDIPLRNYIGNYWVRYGGWYPASKVRLFCKDKFKYEEVQVHPRAFIDGKNGHLKQDIIHKGYPDLEHFLGSVNRQTTLEAAKWLSTGRKFTCGHMIWRAIDRFFRRYVRKQAWRDGMYGFLIAYFDSLYQFLSYVKYREMVKRK
;
A
#
# COMPACT_ATOMS: atom_id res chain seq x y z
N ASP A 1 -28.36 -14.28 -13.21
CA ASP A 1 -26.87 -14.22 -13.12
C ASP A 1 -26.44 -12.78 -13.00
N PRO A 2 -25.74 -12.41 -11.94
CA PRO A 2 -25.23 -11.05 -11.86
C PRO A 2 -24.20 -10.84 -13.00
N GLU A 3 -24.33 -9.75 -13.73
CA GLU A 3 -23.39 -9.38 -14.80
C GLU A 3 -21.94 -9.30 -14.30
N PHE A 4 -21.75 -8.99 -13.01
CA PHE A 4 -20.46 -8.86 -12.34
C PHE A 4 -20.33 -9.86 -11.20
N VAL A 5 -19.19 -10.52 -11.11
CA VAL A 5 -18.86 -11.49 -10.05
C VAL A 5 -18.14 -10.85 -8.87
N SER A 6 -17.70 -9.62 -9.03
CA SER A 6 -17.05 -8.83 -7.96
C SER A 6 -17.23 -7.34 -8.17
N TYR A 7 -17.00 -6.56 -7.12
CA TYR A 7 -17.08 -5.11 -7.15
C TYR A 7 -15.94 -4.47 -6.37
N ASP A 8 -15.29 -3.51 -7.02
CA ASP A 8 -14.40 -2.56 -6.36
C ASP A 8 -15.21 -1.50 -5.62
N ILE A 9 -14.81 -1.20 -4.40
CA ILE A 9 -15.43 -0.17 -3.58
C ILE A 9 -14.36 0.85 -3.21
N PRO A 10 -14.61 2.16 -3.43
CA PRO A 10 -13.69 3.22 -3.02
C PRO A 10 -13.51 3.24 -1.49
N LEU A 11 -12.31 3.53 -1.02
CA LEU A 11 -12.00 3.62 0.40
C LEU A 11 -11.66 5.07 0.78
N ARG A 12 -12.38 5.62 1.76
CA ARG A 12 -11.98 6.85 2.46
C ARG A 12 -11.01 6.47 3.58
N ASN A 13 -9.73 6.61 3.32
CA ASN A 13 -8.71 6.24 4.29
C ASN A 13 -8.46 7.37 5.30
N TYR A 14 -8.43 7.01 6.59
CA TYR A 14 -8.21 7.94 7.69
C TYR A 14 -6.94 7.60 8.46
N ILE A 15 -6.28 8.66 8.95
CA ILE A 15 -5.26 8.60 10.02
C ILE A 15 -5.82 9.46 11.15
N GLY A 16 -6.13 8.84 12.30
CA GLY A 16 -6.93 9.47 13.33
C GLY A 16 -8.28 9.91 12.78
N ASN A 17 -8.60 11.18 12.94
CA ASN A 17 -9.82 11.78 12.40
C ASN A 17 -9.60 12.49 11.05
N TYR A 18 -8.38 12.44 10.50
CA TYR A 18 -8.07 13.12 9.25
C TYR A 18 -8.33 12.20 8.04
N TRP A 19 -9.20 12.62 7.14
CA TRP A 19 -9.42 11.95 5.86
C TRP A 19 -8.33 12.32 4.86
N VAL A 20 -7.51 11.37 4.46
CA VAL A 20 -6.47 11.54 3.45
C VAL A 20 -7.09 11.42 2.04
N ARG A 21 -7.06 12.51 1.29
CA ARG A 21 -7.71 12.60 -0.02
C ARG A 21 -6.75 12.39 -1.19
N TYR A 22 -5.52 12.86 -1.03
CA TYR A 22 -4.55 12.93 -2.11
C TYR A 22 -3.43 11.88 -1.93
N GLY A 23 -2.34 12.04 -2.67
CA GLY A 23 -1.22 11.11 -2.59
C GLY A 23 -1.54 9.68 -3.09
N GLY A 24 -2.70 9.46 -3.71
CA GLY A 24 -3.19 8.15 -4.14
C GLY A 24 -3.78 7.31 -3.00
N TRP A 25 -4.24 7.97 -1.92
CA TRP A 25 -4.97 7.35 -0.83
C TRP A 25 -6.48 7.30 -1.06
N TYR A 26 -6.98 8.13 -1.98
CA TYR A 26 -8.35 8.10 -2.45
C TYR A 26 -8.36 8.19 -3.99
N PRO A 27 -9.23 7.46 -4.68
CA PRO A 27 -10.26 6.53 -4.16
C PRO A 27 -9.74 5.16 -3.70
N ALA A 28 -8.48 4.81 -3.83
CA ALA A 28 -7.83 3.58 -3.37
C ALA A 28 -8.75 2.34 -3.35
N SER A 29 -9.54 2.18 -4.43
CA SER A 29 -10.58 1.17 -4.55
C SER A 29 -10.03 -0.24 -4.38
N LYS A 30 -10.78 -1.08 -3.70
CA LYS A 30 -10.44 -2.50 -3.52
C LYS A 30 -11.67 -3.37 -3.70
N VAL A 31 -11.47 -4.58 -4.22
CA VAL A 31 -12.51 -5.60 -4.24
C VAL A 31 -12.92 -5.91 -2.81
N ARG A 32 -14.19 -5.71 -2.50
CA ARG A 32 -14.77 -5.96 -1.17
C ARG A 32 -16.06 -6.77 -1.22
N LEU A 33 -16.71 -6.82 -2.38
CA LEU A 33 -17.87 -7.65 -2.62
C LEU A 33 -17.52 -8.61 -3.76
N PHE A 34 -17.73 -9.90 -3.58
CA PHE A 34 -17.41 -10.91 -4.59
C PHE A 34 -18.17 -12.22 -4.36
N CYS A 35 -18.38 -12.95 -5.45
CA CYS A 35 -18.87 -14.32 -5.40
C CYS A 35 -17.74 -15.23 -4.89
N LYS A 36 -17.98 -15.97 -3.81
CA LYS A 36 -16.99 -16.81 -3.14
C LYS A 36 -16.30 -17.79 -4.09
N ASP A 37 -17.06 -18.43 -4.96
CA ASP A 37 -16.59 -19.47 -5.86
C ASP A 37 -15.80 -18.91 -7.08
N LYS A 38 -15.84 -17.59 -7.26
CA LYS A 38 -15.19 -16.86 -8.36
C LYS A 38 -14.02 -15.97 -7.91
N PHE A 39 -13.61 -16.10 -6.66
CA PHE A 39 -12.61 -15.24 -6.05
C PHE A 39 -11.56 -16.04 -5.28
N LYS A 40 -10.29 -15.74 -5.49
CA LYS A 40 -9.17 -16.31 -4.75
C LYS A 40 -8.10 -15.25 -4.49
N TYR A 41 -7.56 -15.22 -3.27
CA TYR A 41 -6.33 -14.46 -2.98
C TYR A 41 -5.08 -15.28 -3.26
N GLU A 42 -4.03 -14.58 -3.70
CA GLU A 42 -2.68 -15.12 -3.74
C GLU A 42 -2.22 -15.48 -2.32
N GLU A 43 -1.61 -16.65 -2.15
CA GLU A 43 -1.10 -17.13 -0.84
C GLU A 43 0.24 -16.47 -0.51
N VAL A 44 0.24 -15.15 -0.26
CA VAL A 44 1.42 -14.38 0.16
C VAL A 44 1.07 -13.49 1.34
N GLN A 45 2.07 -13.25 2.21
CA GLN A 45 1.87 -12.47 3.43
C GLN A 45 1.70 -10.97 3.20
N VAL A 46 2.21 -10.44 2.09
CA VAL A 46 2.23 -8.99 1.81
C VAL A 46 1.73 -8.73 0.40
N HIS A 47 0.75 -7.82 0.31
CA HIS A 47 0.13 -7.39 -0.95
C HIS A 47 -0.36 -8.56 -1.82
N PRO A 48 -1.25 -9.45 -1.28
CA PRO A 48 -1.82 -10.53 -2.07
C PRO A 48 -2.59 -9.97 -3.26
N ARG A 49 -2.45 -10.61 -4.41
CA ARG A 49 -3.27 -10.31 -5.58
C ARG A 49 -4.62 -11.01 -5.46
N ALA A 50 -5.66 -10.33 -5.91
CA ALA A 50 -6.98 -10.93 -6.08
C ALA A 50 -7.08 -11.52 -7.48
N PHE A 51 -7.45 -12.80 -7.57
CA PHE A 51 -7.81 -13.46 -8.81
C PHE A 51 -9.33 -13.55 -8.89
N ILE A 52 -9.89 -13.05 -9.97
CA ILE A 52 -11.33 -12.95 -10.21
C ILE A 52 -11.64 -13.66 -11.50
N ASP A 53 -12.50 -14.67 -11.44
CA ASP A 53 -12.99 -15.40 -12.60
C ASP A 53 -14.32 -14.80 -13.06
N GLY A 54 -14.25 -13.73 -13.86
CA GLY A 54 -15.39 -13.01 -14.41
C GLY A 54 -15.23 -11.50 -14.43
N LYS A 55 -16.31 -10.78 -14.72
CA LYS A 55 -16.31 -9.31 -14.78
C LYS A 55 -16.28 -8.70 -13.39
N ASN A 56 -15.48 -7.64 -13.22
CA ASN A 56 -15.45 -6.81 -12.03
C ASN A 56 -16.20 -5.50 -12.27
N GLY A 57 -17.15 -5.17 -11.41
CA GLY A 57 -17.87 -3.91 -11.39
C GLY A 57 -17.24 -2.89 -10.45
N HIS A 58 -17.82 -1.69 -10.39
CA HIS A 58 -17.37 -0.63 -9.51
C HIS A 58 -18.58 0.03 -8.83
N LEU A 59 -18.55 0.08 -7.48
CA LEU A 59 -19.56 0.77 -6.70
C LEU A 59 -19.13 2.22 -6.45
N LYS A 60 -20.13 3.12 -6.44
CA LYS A 60 -19.89 4.56 -6.27
C LYS A 60 -19.79 4.98 -4.81
N GLN A 61 -20.39 4.21 -3.90
CA GLN A 61 -20.42 4.53 -2.47
C GLN A 61 -19.10 4.16 -1.81
N ASP A 62 -18.60 5.04 -0.94
CA ASP A 62 -17.34 4.84 -0.25
C ASP A 62 -17.48 4.00 1.03
N ILE A 63 -16.48 3.19 1.33
CA ILE A 63 -16.28 2.62 2.66
C ILE A 63 -15.42 3.57 3.48
N ILE A 64 -15.87 3.96 4.66
CA ILE A 64 -15.06 4.69 5.64
C ILE A 64 -14.07 3.73 6.26
N HIS A 65 -12.79 3.91 5.95
CA HIS A 65 -11.72 3.03 6.39
C HIS A 65 -10.82 3.74 7.42
N LYS A 66 -11.12 3.53 8.69
CA LYS A 66 -10.31 4.02 9.82
C LYS A 66 -9.15 3.04 10.10
N GLY A 67 -8.24 2.92 9.13
CA GLY A 67 -7.14 1.95 9.17
C GLY A 67 -6.06 2.26 10.21
N TYR A 68 -5.94 3.52 10.60
CA TYR A 68 -4.95 3.98 11.57
C TYR A 68 -5.62 4.90 12.59
N PRO A 69 -5.81 4.45 13.85
CA PRO A 69 -6.42 5.26 14.91
C PRO A 69 -5.65 6.56 15.18
N ASP A 70 -4.34 6.53 15.00
CA ASP A 70 -3.41 7.63 15.20
C ASP A 70 -2.12 7.45 14.39
N LEU A 71 -1.17 8.37 14.55
CA LEU A 71 0.12 8.35 13.87
C LEU A 71 1.02 7.22 14.39
N GLU A 72 0.94 6.86 15.66
CA GLU A 72 1.75 5.77 16.23
C GLU A 72 1.41 4.43 15.55
N HIS A 73 0.13 4.12 15.42
CA HIS A 73 -0.34 2.93 14.71
C HIS A 73 0.06 2.93 13.23
N PHE A 74 0.02 4.11 12.59
CA PHE A 74 0.50 4.26 11.22
C PHE A 74 2.00 3.92 11.11
N LEU A 75 2.84 4.47 11.98
CA LEU A 75 4.27 4.21 12.01
C LEU A 75 4.59 2.76 12.35
N GLY A 76 3.90 2.19 13.33
CA GLY A 76 4.00 0.78 13.67
C GLY A 76 3.67 -0.13 12.48
N SER A 77 2.64 0.23 11.71
CA SER A 77 2.28 -0.48 10.48
C SER A 77 3.37 -0.37 9.41
N VAL A 78 3.95 0.81 9.19
CA VAL A 78 5.08 1.01 8.26
C VAL A 78 6.27 0.14 8.68
N ASN A 79 6.61 0.13 9.97
CA ASN A 79 7.70 -0.68 10.49
C ASN A 79 7.48 -2.18 10.25
N ARG A 80 6.29 -2.70 10.56
CA ARG A 80 5.93 -4.11 10.34
C ARG A 80 5.94 -4.47 8.85
N GLN A 81 5.32 -3.65 8.01
CA GLN A 81 5.22 -3.91 6.57
C GLN A 81 6.58 -3.90 5.89
N THR A 82 7.49 -2.99 6.27
CA THR A 82 8.86 -2.98 5.74
C THR A 82 9.65 -4.23 6.10
N THR A 83 9.40 -4.83 7.27
CA THR A 83 10.01 -6.10 7.68
C THR A 83 9.49 -7.26 6.81
N LEU A 84 8.17 -7.32 6.60
CA LEU A 84 7.56 -8.35 5.76
C LEU A 84 8.00 -8.24 4.28
N GLU A 85 8.12 -7.01 3.77
CA GLU A 85 8.61 -6.76 2.41
C GLU A 85 10.08 -7.21 2.25
N ALA A 86 10.92 -6.91 3.26
CA ALA A 86 12.30 -7.37 3.28
C ALA A 86 12.41 -8.90 3.27
N ALA A 87 11.59 -9.58 4.07
CA ALA A 87 11.50 -11.03 4.10
C ALA A 87 11.05 -11.62 2.75
N LYS A 88 10.06 -10.99 2.11
CA LYS A 88 9.62 -11.36 0.76
C LYS A 88 10.73 -11.22 -0.27
N TRP A 89 11.52 -10.14 -0.22
CA TRP A 89 12.66 -9.98 -1.13
C TRP A 89 13.73 -11.05 -0.91
N LEU A 90 13.96 -11.41 0.33
CA LEU A 90 14.90 -12.48 0.67
C LEU A 90 14.45 -13.84 0.15
N SER A 91 13.17 -14.19 0.31
CA SER A 91 12.60 -15.46 -0.15
C SER A 91 12.54 -15.56 -1.69
N THR A 92 12.33 -14.44 -2.37
CA THR A 92 12.26 -14.41 -3.85
C THR A 92 13.63 -14.23 -4.52
N GLY A 93 14.73 -14.18 -3.76
CA GLY A 93 16.09 -14.03 -4.30
C GLY A 93 16.34 -12.70 -5.03
N ARG A 94 15.52 -11.67 -4.79
CA ARG A 94 15.68 -10.38 -5.44
C ARG A 94 16.97 -9.70 -4.99
N LYS A 95 17.74 -9.22 -5.96
CA LYS A 95 18.97 -8.45 -5.70
C LYS A 95 18.71 -6.96 -5.94
N PHE A 96 19.13 -6.14 -5.00
CA PHE A 96 19.02 -4.69 -5.09
C PHE A 96 20.34 -4.02 -4.79
N THR A 97 20.61 -2.93 -5.49
CA THR A 97 21.74 -2.03 -5.19
C THR A 97 21.24 -0.84 -4.35
N CYS A 98 22.12 -0.29 -3.53
CA CYS A 98 21.79 0.87 -2.69
C CYS A 98 21.35 2.07 -3.56
N GLY A 99 22.09 2.37 -4.62
CA GLY A 99 21.76 3.47 -5.53
C GLY A 99 20.37 3.33 -6.16
N HIS A 100 20.00 2.12 -6.59
CA HIS A 100 18.66 1.86 -7.11
C HIS A 100 17.56 2.12 -6.06
N MET A 101 17.80 1.76 -4.80
CA MET A 101 16.82 1.97 -3.74
C MET A 101 16.68 3.44 -3.35
N ILE A 102 17.78 4.19 -3.32
CA ILE A 102 17.76 5.65 -3.11
C ILE A 102 16.96 6.32 -4.22
N TRP A 103 17.25 5.98 -5.48
CA TRP A 103 16.49 6.50 -6.61
C TRP A 103 15.00 6.20 -6.51
N ARG A 104 14.64 4.96 -6.17
CA ARG A 104 13.23 4.58 -5.96
C ARG A 104 12.55 5.35 -4.83
N ALA A 105 13.27 5.63 -3.75
CA ALA A 105 12.74 6.42 -2.65
C ALA A 105 12.45 7.87 -3.11
N ILE A 106 13.40 8.49 -3.81
CA ILE A 106 13.24 9.84 -4.36
C ILE A 106 12.08 9.90 -5.36
N ASP A 107 12.06 9.00 -6.36
CA ASP A 107 10.96 8.93 -7.34
C ASP A 107 9.60 8.76 -6.66
N ARG A 108 9.53 7.90 -5.63
CA ARG A 108 8.30 7.64 -4.91
C ARG A 108 7.80 8.87 -4.16
N PHE A 109 8.71 9.62 -3.51
CA PHE A 109 8.36 10.89 -2.87
C PHE A 109 7.75 11.87 -3.87
N PHE A 110 8.46 12.17 -4.95
CA PHE A 110 7.98 13.12 -5.95
C PHE A 110 6.69 12.67 -6.62
N ARG A 111 6.55 11.39 -6.89
CA ARG A 111 5.31 10.82 -7.45
C ARG A 111 4.13 11.00 -6.51
N ARG A 112 4.31 10.75 -5.20
CA ARG A 112 3.24 10.94 -4.21
C ARG A 112 2.97 12.41 -3.95
N TYR A 113 4.00 13.16 -3.64
CA TYR A 113 3.87 14.54 -3.18
C TYR A 113 3.44 15.48 -4.30
N VAL A 114 4.11 15.39 -5.48
CA VAL A 114 3.86 16.29 -6.61
C VAL A 114 2.79 15.71 -7.55
N ARG A 115 3.05 14.57 -8.20
CA ARG A 115 2.15 14.06 -9.24
C ARG A 115 0.78 13.68 -8.71
N LYS A 116 0.70 13.06 -7.53
CA LYS A 116 -0.54 12.69 -6.85
C LYS A 116 -1.02 13.74 -5.87
N GLN A 117 -0.42 14.93 -5.90
CA GLN A 117 -0.85 16.13 -5.18
C GLN A 117 -1.02 15.95 -3.67
N ALA A 118 -0.21 15.09 -3.02
CA ALA A 118 -0.30 14.88 -1.59
C ALA A 118 -0.11 16.19 -0.80
N TRP A 119 0.62 17.17 -1.34
CA TRP A 119 0.81 18.49 -0.74
C TRP A 119 -0.53 19.19 -0.41
N ARG A 120 -1.64 18.85 -1.08
CA ARG A 120 -2.97 19.40 -0.80
C ARG A 120 -3.57 18.90 0.53
N ASP A 121 -3.07 17.81 1.07
CA ASP A 121 -3.42 17.29 2.40
C ASP A 121 -2.51 17.88 3.51
N GLY A 122 -1.72 18.93 3.19
CA GLY A 122 -0.87 19.63 4.15
C GLY A 122 0.14 18.70 4.83
N MET A 123 0.23 18.79 6.15
CA MET A 123 1.16 17.98 6.96
C MET A 123 0.95 16.48 6.78
N TYR A 124 -0.28 15.99 6.76
CA TYR A 124 -0.57 14.58 6.56
C TYR A 124 -0.12 14.09 5.18
N GLY A 125 -0.33 14.91 4.14
CA GLY A 125 0.13 14.59 2.79
C GLY A 125 1.65 14.51 2.68
N PHE A 126 2.36 15.43 3.35
CA PHE A 126 3.82 15.38 3.44
C PHE A 126 4.29 14.11 4.16
N LEU A 127 3.74 13.81 5.34
CA LEU A 127 4.09 12.62 6.13
C LEU A 127 3.89 11.34 5.30
N ILE A 128 2.76 11.21 4.62
CA ILE A 128 2.47 10.04 3.79
C ILE A 128 3.47 9.90 2.65
N ALA A 129 3.77 10.97 1.93
CA ALA A 129 4.75 10.93 0.85
C ALA A 129 6.15 10.58 1.36
N TYR A 130 6.54 11.14 2.51
CA TYR A 130 7.81 10.88 3.17
C TYR A 130 7.94 9.41 3.62
N PHE A 131 6.94 8.91 4.35
CA PHE A 131 6.98 7.52 4.84
C PHE A 131 6.82 6.49 3.73
N ASP A 132 6.07 6.77 2.66
CA ASP A 132 6.01 5.89 1.48
C ASP A 132 7.36 5.83 0.73
N SER A 133 8.09 6.94 0.71
CA SER A 133 9.48 7.01 0.22
C SER A 133 10.42 6.23 1.13
N LEU A 134 10.39 6.52 2.43
CA LEU A 134 11.21 5.86 3.45
C LEU A 134 10.96 4.35 3.51
N TYR A 135 9.75 3.90 3.23
CA TYR A 135 9.38 2.49 3.16
C TYR A 135 10.32 1.70 2.25
N GLN A 136 10.66 2.25 1.07
CA GLN A 136 11.56 1.56 0.13
C GLN A 136 12.97 1.41 0.72
N PHE A 137 13.46 2.46 1.36
CA PHE A 137 14.78 2.47 1.96
C PHE A 137 14.85 1.55 3.19
N LEU A 138 13.88 1.64 4.10
CA LEU A 138 13.82 0.78 5.29
C LEU A 138 13.71 -0.70 4.92
N SER A 139 12.88 -1.04 3.92
CA SER A 139 12.78 -2.42 3.44
C SER A 139 14.12 -2.92 2.92
N TYR A 140 14.89 -2.07 2.22
CA TYR A 140 16.21 -2.43 1.74
C TYR A 140 17.21 -2.63 2.88
N VAL A 141 17.25 -1.72 3.85
CA VAL A 141 18.17 -1.84 5.00
C VAL A 141 17.89 -3.14 5.77
N LYS A 142 16.62 -3.40 6.09
CA LYS A 142 16.19 -4.64 6.75
C LYS A 142 16.53 -5.90 5.93
N TYR A 143 16.32 -5.86 4.62
CA TYR A 143 16.73 -6.93 3.72
C TYR A 143 18.25 -7.19 3.80
N ARG A 144 19.07 -6.12 3.78
CA ARG A 144 20.53 -6.25 3.92
C ARG A 144 20.94 -6.85 5.26
N GLU A 145 20.27 -6.48 6.34
CA GLU A 145 20.50 -7.09 7.66
C GLU A 145 20.14 -8.58 7.67
N MET A 146 19.01 -8.96 7.07
CA MET A 146 18.60 -10.36 6.98
C MET A 146 19.57 -11.21 6.15
N VAL A 147 20.12 -10.65 5.06
CA VAL A 147 21.14 -11.33 4.22
C VAL A 147 22.43 -11.54 5.00
N LYS A 148 22.85 -10.60 5.87
CA LYS A 148 24.07 -10.73 6.66
C LYS A 148 23.96 -11.72 7.82
N ARG A 149 22.74 -12.03 8.26
CA ARG A 149 22.48 -12.98 9.37
C ARG A 149 22.37 -14.45 8.92
N LYS A 150 22.34 -14.69 7.61
CA LYS A 150 22.41 -16.01 6.99
C LYS A 150 23.86 -16.41 6.70
#